data_541bdb3a453fd577fdea2f5a28f886c2
#
_entry.id   541bdb3a453fd577fdea2f5a28f886c2
#
_cell.length_a   1.000
_cell.length_b   1.000
_cell.length_c   1.000
_cell.angle_alpha   90.00
_cell.angle_beta   90.00
_cell.angle_gamma   90.00
#
_symmetry.space_group_name_H-M   'P 1'
#
loop_
_entity.id
_entity.type
_entity.pdbx_description
1 polymer ?
#
loop_
_entity_poly.entity_id
_entity_poly.type
_entity_poly.pdbx_seq_one_letter_code
_entity_poly.pdbx_strand_id
1 'polypeptide(L)'
;MSRILNWSEDELSSYYFEREIDLSWLTKPSRHQFRWKSLKGPWITSDRRISSSKKLIELFSNSMPSDVYVSTSSWLNPVNLPRIKDTKKPSPILLDHLVVFDIDIRPFCLTRLEEARKATLNLRNWLIDNTDIKIRHITFSGSKGFHIIADDPD
;
A
#
# COMPACT_ATOMS: atom_id res chain seq x y z
N MET A 1 -11.32 -19.95 15.15
CA MET A 1 -9.91 -19.81 15.58
C MET A 1 -9.11 -19.28 14.42
N SER A 2 -8.77 -18.00 14.42
CA SER A 2 -7.86 -17.38 13.46
C SER A 2 -6.47 -17.97 13.72
N ARG A 3 -5.93 -18.79 12.83
CA ARG A 3 -4.50 -19.06 12.81
C ARG A 3 -3.82 -17.73 12.43
N ILE A 4 -3.38 -17.00 13.43
CA ILE A 4 -2.36 -15.97 13.23
C ILE A 4 -1.15 -16.74 12.73
N LEU A 5 -0.84 -16.63 11.47
CA LEU A 5 0.43 -17.10 10.92
C LEU A 5 1.50 -16.27 11.63
N ASN A 6 2.16 -16.86 12.60
CA ASN A 6 3.28 -16.23 13.29
C ASN A 6 4.50 -16.35 12.36
N TRP A 7 4.67 -15.37 11.50
CA TRP A 7 5.88 -15.24 10.70
C TRP A 7 7.08 -15.05 11.64
N SER A 8 8.16 -15.74 11.38
CA SER A 8 9.46 -15.46 11.99
C SER A 8 10.16 -14.32 11.23
N GLU A 9 11.15 -13.69 11.86
CA GLU A 9 11.99 -12.70 11.19
C GLU A 9 12.76 -13.29 10.02
N ASP A 10 13.21 -14.55 10.13
CA ASP A 10 13.94 -15.24 9.07
C ASP A 10 13.05 -15.51 7.85
N GLU A 11 11.80 -15.94 8.05
CA GLU A 11 10.83 -16.15 6.97
C GLU A 11 10.51 -14.84 6.26
N LEU A 12 10.30 -13.74 6.99
CA LEU A 12 10.07 -12.43 6.39
C LEU A 12 11.33 -11.90 5.68
N SER A 13 12.49 -12.12 6.25
CA SER A 13 13.77 -11.76 5.63
C SER A 13 13.91 -12.46 4.28
N SER A 14 13.77 -13.78 4.24
CA SER A 14 13.82 -14.55 2.99
C SER A 14 12.77 -14.05 1.99
N TYR A 15 11.55 -13.82 2.44
CA TYR A 15 10.48 -13.32 1.58
C TYR A 15 10.84 -11.99 0.90
N TYR A 16 11.33 -11.00 1.66
CA TYR A 16 11.62 -9.68 1.10
C TYR A 16 12.92 -9.62 0.31
N PHE A 17 13.92 -10.46 0.64
CA PHE A 17 15.18 -10.51 -0.12
C PHE A 17 15.09 -11.36 -1.39
N GLU A 18 14.21 -12.35 -1.42
CA GLU A 18 14.00 -13.21 -2.61
C GLU A 18 12.98 -12.62 -3.59
N ARG A 19 12.13 -11.71 -3.12
CA ARG A 19 11.04 -11.14 -3.93
C ARG A 19 11.10 -9.63 -3.95
N GLU A 20 11.11 -9.08 -5.14
CA GLU A 20 10.96 -7.64 -5.30
C GLU A 20 9.54 -7.20 -4.95
N ILE A 21 9.43 -6.08 -4.23
CA ILE A 21 8.14 -5.40 -4.04
C ILE A 21 7.84 -4.62 -5.32
N ASP A 22 6.79 -4.96 -6.02
CA ASP A 22 6.40 -4.24 -7.24
C ASP A 22 5.95 -2.81 -6.93
N LEU A 23 6.74 -1.84 -7.36
CA LEU A 23 6.46 -0.41 -7.29
C LEU A 23 6.19 0.20 -8.67
N SER A 24 6.11 -0.61 -9.73
CA SER A 24 5.96 -0.13 -11.12
C SER A 24 4.64 0.62 -11.37
N TRP A 25 3.61 0.32 -10.58
CA TRP A 25 2.32 1.01 -10.64
C TRP A 25 2.34 2.44 -10.08
N LEU A 26 3.39 2.83 -9.34
CA LEU A 26 3.63 4.19 -8.89
C LEU A 26 4.47 4.95 -9.94
N THR A 27 3.95 6.04 -10.48
CA THR A 27 4.66 6.82 -11.49
C THR A 27 6.00 7.35 -10.97
N LYS A 28 6.05 7.80 -9.72
CA LYS A 28 7.26 8.31 -9.05
C LYS A 28 7.26 7.85 -7.58
N PRO A 29 7.72 6.63 -7.26
CA PRO A 29 7.74 6.13 -5.89
C PRO A 29 8.39 7.09 -4.89
N SER A 30 9.43 7.84 -5.32
CA SER A 30 10.13 8.82 -4.50
C SER A 30 9.29 10.02 -4.04
N ARG A 31 8.07 10.17 -4.52
CA ARG A 31 7.10 11.21 -4.12
C ARG A 31 6.05 10.70 -3.14
N HIS A 32 6.04 9.40 -2.85
CA HIS A 32 5.12 8.77 -1.93
C HIS A 32 5.77 8.54 -0.56
N GLN A 33 4.98 8.65 0.51
CA GLN A 33 5.42 8.28 1.84
C GLN A 33 5.24 6.78 2.03
N PHE A 34 6.27 6.12 2.54
CA PHE A 34 6.21 4.71 2.91
C PHE A 34 6.21 4.55 4.42
N ARG A 35 5.41 3.59 4.88
CA ARG A 35 5.33 3.17 6.28
C ARG A 35 5.29 1.66 6.34
N TRP A 36 5.80 1.12 7.42
CA TRP A 36 5.67 -0.32 7.67
C TRP A 36 5.47 -0.60 9.15
N LYS A 37 4.82 -1.73 9.41
CA LYS A 37 4.68 -2.27 10.74
C LYS A 37 5.82 -3.26 10.95
N SER A 38 6.70 -2.97 11.89
CA SER A 38 7.72 -3.92 12.30
C SER A 38 7.07 -5.15 12.94
N LEU A 39 7.58 -6.35 12.67
CA LEU A 39 7.02 -7.61 13.18
C LEU A 39 6.90 -7.59 14.70
N LYS A 40 7.94 -7.17 15.39
CA LYS A 40 8.02 -7.11 16.86
C LYS A 40 8.13 -5.70 17.43
N GLY A 41 7.98 -4.68 16.61
CA GLY A 41 8.27 -3.30 16.97
C GLY A 41 7.17 -2.31 16.65
N PRO A 42 7.47 -1.02 16.67
CA PRO A 42 6.54 0.04 16.36
C PRO A 42 6.25 0.17 14.87
N TRP A 43 5.34 1.06 14.54
CA TRP A 43 5.20 1.61 13.20
C TRP A 43 6.41 2.49 12.87
N ILE A 44 6.97 2.26 11.69
CA ILE A 44 8.09 3.05 11.16
C ILE A 44 7.58 3.81 9.94
N THR A 45 7.90 5.08 9.86
CA THR A 45 7.68 5.91 8.67
C THR A 45 9.03 6.20 8.08
N SER A 46 9.17 6.04 6.76
CA SER A 46 10.45 6.31 6.09
C SER A 46 10.88 7.75 6.29
N ASP A 47 12.11 7.93 6.72
CA ASP A 47 12.83 9.22 6.82
C ASP A 47 13.59 9.55 5.53
N ARG A 48 13.43 8.74 4.48
CA ARG A 48 14.11 8.87 3.20
C ARG A 48 13.14 8.73 2.05
N ARG A 49 13.52 9.31 0.91
CA ARG A 49 12.81 9.11 -0.35
C ARG A 49 13.12 7.72 -0.92
N ILE A 50 12.10 6.96 -1.23
CA ILE A 50 12.22 5.60 -1.76
C ILE A 50 11.92 5.65 -3.25
N SER A 51 12.91 5.33 -4.08
CA SER A 51 12.77 5.36 -5.54
C SER A 51 12.72 3.97 -6.19
N SER A 52 12.95 2.91 -5.43
CA SER A 52 12.95 1.54 -5.93
C SER A 52 12.67 0.54 -4.81
N SER A 53 12.26 -0.67 -5.19
CA SER A 53 12.09 -1.82 -4.29
C SER A 53 13.36 -2.08 -3.49
N LYS A 54 14.52 -2.11 -4.14
CA LYS A 54 15.81 -2.32 -3.47
C LYS A 54 16.05 -1.33 -2.33
N LYS A 55 15.83 -0.03 -2.58
CA LYS A 55 15.99 1.00 -1.52
C LYS A 55 14.98 0.85 -0.39
N LEU A 56 13.78 0.36 -0.67
CA LEU A 56 12.80 0.08 0.37
C LEU A 56 13.24 -1.09 1.24
N ILE A 57 13.68 -2.19 0.61
CA ILE A 57 14.12 -3.40 1.31
C ILE A 57 15.37 -3.14 2.16
N GLU A 58 16.30 -2.33 1.67
CA GLU A 58 17.49 -1.92 2.45
C GLU A 58 17.14 -1.26 3.80
N LEU A 59 15.98 -0.62 3.90
CA LEU A 59 15.51 -0.01 5.17
C LEU A 59 14.95 -1.03 6.17
N PHE A 60 14.66 -2.26 5.73
CA PHE A 60 14.14 -3.31 6.60
C PHE A 60 15.23 -4.04 7.39
N SER A 61 16.51 -3.77 7.12
CA SER A 61 17.66 -4.47 7.70
C SER A 61 17.67 -4.55 9.24
N ASN A 62 17.04 -3.58 9.91
CA ASN A 62 16.99 -3.53 11.37
C ASN A 62 15.67 -4.07 11.97
N SER A 63 14.67 -4.34 11.14
CA SER A 63 13.35 -4.78 11.61
C SER A 63 12.47 -5.19 10.43
N MET A 64 12.34 -6.49 10.22
CA MET A 64 11.49 -7.03 9.14
C MET A 64 10.03 -6.59 9.33
N PRO A 65 9.40 -6.07 8.28
CA PRO A 65 8.02 -5.65 8.34
C PRO A 65 7.05 -6.82 8.21
N SER A 66 5.99 -6.82 9.03
CA SER A 66 4.82 -7.65 8.81
C SER A 66 3.92 -7.09 7.69
N ASP A 67 3.91 -5.77 7.54
CA ASP A 67 3.06 -5.05 6.59
C ASP A 67 3.79 -3.81 6.07
N VAL A 68 3.65 -3.54 4.78
CA VAL A 68 4.20 -2.35 4.12
C VAL A 68 3.08 -1.54 3.50
N TYR A 69 3.11 -0.25 3.71
CA TYR A 69 2.11 0.71 3.23
C TYR A 69 2.78 1.82 2.44
N VAL A 70 2.07 2.31 1.46
CA VAL A 70 2.45 3.49 0.67
C VAL A 70 1.28 4.47 0.63
N SER A 71 1.57 5.77 0.67
CA SER A 71 0.53 6.79 0.53
C SER A 71 -0.04 6.80 -0.87
N THR A 72 -1.35 6.94 -0.99
CA THR A 72 -2.03 7.19 -2.27
C THR A 72 -1.69 8.56 -2.84
N SER A 73 -1.41 9.52 -1.96
CA SER A 73 -1.00 10.88 -2.33
C SER A 73 0.49 10.95 -2.65
N SER A 74 0.84 11.70 -3.69
CA SER A 74 2.20 12.07 -4.01
C SER A 74 2.49 13.51 -3.57
N TRP A 75 3.68 13.73 -3.02
CA TRP A 75 4.08 14.97 -2.37
C TRP A 75 5.36 15.53 -2.96
N LEU A 76 5.50 16.84 -2.96
CA LEU A 76 6.77 17.48 -3.30
C LEU A 76 7.88 17.01 -2.35
N ASN A 77 7.55 16.87 -1.06
CA ASN A 77 8.41 16.24 -0.06
C ASN A 77 7.59 15.25 0.77
N PRO A 78 7.71 13.91 0.52
CA PRO A 78 6.99 12.89 1.26
C PRO A 78 7.62 12.55 2.62
N VAL A 79 8.80 13.09 2.90
CA VAL A 79 9.53 12.82 4.15
C VAL A 79 9.08 13.80 5.23
N ASN A 80 8.86 13.30 6.44
CA ASN A 80 8.47 14.12 7.61
C ASN A 80 7.17 14.92 7.41
N LEU A 81 6.20 14.34 6.72
CA LEU A 81 4.89 14.97 6.58
C LEU A 81 4.31 15.31 7.97
N PRO A 82 3.77 16.52 8.16
CA PRO A 82 3.16 16.90 9.42
C PRO A 82 1.93 16.04 9.72
N ARG A 83 1.63 15.82 10.98
CA ARG A 83 0.35 15.24 11.37
C ARG A 83 -0.78 16.20 11.03
N ILE A 84 -1.96 15.70 10.66
CA ILE A 84 -3.14 16.52 10.32
C ILE A 84 -3.45 17.57 11.42
N LYS A 85 -3.18 17.24 12.67
CA LYS A 85 -3.41 18.14 13.82
C LYS A 85 -2.28 19.14 14.07
N ASP A 86 -1.19 19.08 13.35
CA ASP A 86 -0.02 19.93 13.55
C ASP A 86 -0.14 21.23 12.72
N THR A 87 -0.92 22.16 13.23
CA THR A 87 -1.17 23.46 12.58
C THR A 87 0.03 24.41 12.61
N LYS A 88 1.09 24.08 13.34
CA LYS A 88 2.30 24.92 13.45
C LYS A 88 3.28 24.70 12.31
N LYS A 89 3.17 23.61 11.60
CA LYS A 89 4.01 23.31 10.44
C LYS A 89 3.34 23.76 9.15
N PRO A 90 4.13 24.21 8.15
CA PRO A 90 3.57 24.55 6.85
C PRO A 90 2.88 23.34 6.25
N SER A 91 1.79 23.57 5.53
CA SER A 91 1.08 22.51 4.80
C SER A 91 2.00 21.88 3.75
N PRO A 92 2.05 20.57 3.66
CA PRO A 92 2.82 19.91 2.62
C PRO A 92 2.18 20.17 1.25
N ILE A 93 3.02 20.24 0.20
CA ILE A 93 2.55 20.45 -1.16
C ILE A 93 2.15 19.09 -1.74
N LEU A 94 0.86 18.90 -1.92
CA LEU A 94 0.28 17.79 -2.66
C LEU A 94 0.53 18.02 -4.16
N LEU A 95 0.99 16.98 -4.85
CA LEU A 95 1.24 17.03 -6.29
C LEU A 95 0.16 16.30 -7.06
N ASP A 96 -0.30 15.18 -6.51
CA ASP A 96 -1.24 14.30 -7.16
C ASP A 96 -1.74 13.25 -6.16
N HIS A 97 -2.83 12.54 -6.46
CA HIS A 97 -3.28 11.41 -5.65
C HIS A 97 -3.90 10.31 -6.52
N LEU A 98 -3.93 9.12 -5.98
CA LEU A 98 -4.55 7.94 -6.59
C LEU A 98 -5.91 7.70 -5.93
N VAL A 99 -6.87 7.30 -6.74
CA VAL A 99 -8.15 6.81 -6.25
C VAL A 99 -8.01 5.35 -5.85
N VAL A 100 -8.54 4.99 -4.69
CA VAL A 100 -8.56 3.60 -4.22
C VAL A 100 -9.99 3.18 -3.95
N PHE A 101 -10.42 2.14 -4.63
CA PHE A 101 -11.66 1.43 -4.33
C PHE A 101 -11.30 0.27 -3.41
N ASP A 102 -11.77 0.33 -2.17
CA ASP A 102 -11.56 -0.71 -1.15
C ASP A 102 -12.78 -1.62 -1.09
N ILE A 103 -12.61 -2.88 -1.45
CA ILE A 103 -13.67 -3.88 -1.55
C ILE A 103 -13.45 -4.92 -0.45
N ASP A 104 -14.13 -4.73 0.68
CA ASP A 104 -14.06 -5.60 1.85
C ASP A 104 -15.43 -6.27 2.12
N ILE A 105 -15.45 -7.58 2.31
CA ILE A 105 -16.65 -8.33 2.71
C ILE A 105 -16.41 -9.03 4.05
N ARG A 106 -17.25 -8.71 5.04
CA ARG A 106 -17.19 -9.26 6.40
C ARG A 106 -18.33 -10.25 6.68
N PRO A 107 -18.13 -11.23 7.61
CA PRO A 107 -16.88 -11.61 8.29
C PRO A 107 -15.91 -12.32 7.35
N PHE A 108 -14.61 -12.36 7.71
CA PHE A 108 -13.61 -13.05 6.90
C PHE A 108 -13.85 -14.57 6.87
N CYS A 109 -13.99 -15.12 5.66
CA CYS A 109 -13.89 -16.53 5.34
C CYS A 109 -13.58 -16.69 3.84
N LEU A 110 -13.19 -17.88 3.41
CA LEU A 110 -12.82 -18.13 2.00
C LEU A 110 -13.96 -17.81 1.03
N THR A 111 -15.20 -18.14 1.39
CA THR A 111 -16.38 -17.84 0.57
C THR A 111 -16.54 -16.32 0.39
N ARG A 112 -16.41 -15.55 1.46
CA ARG A 112 -16.51 -14.08 1.43
C ARG A 112 -15.34 -13.45 0.66
N LEU A 113 -14.16 -14.03 0.77
CA LEU A 113 -13.01 -13.58 -0.03
C LEU A 113 -13.27 -13.79 -1.52
N GLU A 114 -13.87 -14.92 -1.90
CA GLU A 114 -14.24 -15.19 -3.30
C GLU A 114 -15.37 -14.25 -3.78
N GLU A 115 -16.33 -13.91 -2.93
CA GLU A 115 -17.33 -12.88 -3.23
C GLU A 115 -16.68 -11.51 -3.44
N ALA A 116 -15.73 -11.12 -2.58
CA ALA A 116 -14.97 -9.88 -2.74
C ALA A 116 -14.16 -9.87 -4.04
N ARG A 117 -13.53 -11.00 -4.40
CA ARG A 117 -12.81 -11.14 -5.67
C ARG A 117 -13.75 -10.93 -6.88
N LYS A 118 -14.93 -11.55 -6.86
CA LYS A 118 -15.94 -11.37 -7.92
C LYS A 118 -16.43 -9.92 -7.99
N ALA A 119 -16.72 -9.31 -6.85
CA ALA A 119 -17.15 -7.90 -6.78
C ALA A 119 -16.07 -6.97 -7.34
N THR A 120 -14.80 -7.23 -7.03
CA THR A 120 -13.65 -6.49 -7.55
C THR A 120 -13.55 -6.59 -9.08
N LEU A 121 -13.70 -7.80 -9.64
CA LEU A 121 -13.67 -8.01 -11.08
C LEU A 121 -14.86 -7.32 -11.78
N ASN A 122 -16.04 -7.38 -11.19
CA ASN A 122 -17.23 -6.72 -11.72
C ASN A 122 -17.05 -5.19 -11.71
N LEU A 123 -16.58 -4.63 -10.60
CA LEU A 123 -16.28 -3.19 -10.52
C LEU A 123 -15.20 -2.78 -11.52
N ARG A 124 -14.12 -3.55 -11.62
CA ARG A 124 -13.07 -3.31 -12.63
C ARG A 124 -13.65 -3.22 -14.04
N ASN A 125 -14.45 -4.21 -14.43
CA ASN A 125 -15.02 -4.25 -15.77
C ASN A 125 -15.98 -3.07 -15.97
N TRP A 126 -16.81 -2.77 -14.98
CA TRP A 126 -17.71 -1.61 -15.05
C TRP A 126 -16.93 -0.29 -15.20
N LEU A 127 -15.84 -0.10 -14.46
CA LEU A 127 -15.00 1.09 -14.57
C LEU A 127 -14.39 1.22 -15.97
N ILE A 128 -13.90 0.13 -16.56
CA ILE A 128 -13.32 0.11 -17.91
C ILE A 128 -14.38 0.42 -18.96
N ASP A 129 -15.58 -0.12 -18.82
CA ASP A 129 -16.63 -0.01 -19.84
C ASP A 129 -17.39 1.32 -19.77
N ASN A 130 -17.39 2.01 -18.62
CA ASN A 130 -18.25 3.17 -18.38
C ASN A 130 -17.51 4.44 -17.99
N THR A 131 -16.19 4.41 -17.84
CA THR A 131 -15.39 5.57 -17.43
C THR A 131 -14.06 5.61 -18.16
N ASP A 132 -13.43 6.79 -18.18
CA ASP A 132 -12.06 6.97 -18.70
C ASP A 132 -10.99 6.72 -17.61
N ILE A 133 -11.38 6.18 -16.47
CA ILE A 133 -10.47 5.97 -15.34
C ILE A 133 -9.38 4.95 -15.71
N LYS A 134 -8.14 5.31 -15.45
CA LYS A 134 -7.00 4.44 -15.74
C LYS A 134 -6.62 3.62 -14.52
N ILE A 135 -6.97 2.35 -14.55
CA ILE A 135 -6.59 1.41 -13.49
C ILE A 135 -5.08 1.15 -13.56
N ARG A 136 -4.39 1.38 -12.45
CA ARG A 136 -2.95 1.17 -12.29
C ARG A 136 -2.61 -0.20 -11.74
N HIS A 137 -3.37 -0.64 -10.75
CA HIS A 137 -3.07 -1.88 -10.03
C HIS A 137 -4.29 -2.44 -9.35
N ILE A 138 -4.33 -3.76 -9.20
CA ILE A 138 -5.31 -4.46 -8.38
C ILE A 138 -4.54 -5.37 -7.44
N THR A 139 -4.79 -5.26 -6.16
CA THR A 139 -4.09 -6.04 -5.16
C THR A 139 -5.03 -6.64 -4.13
N PHE A 140 -4.63 -7.77 -3.57
CA PHE A 140 -5.25 -8.32 -2.37
C PHE A 140 -4.84 -7.50 -1.16
N SER A 141 -5.80 -7.12 -0.31
CA SER A 141 -5.53 -6.28 0.86
C SER A 141 -4.72 -6.98 1.97
N GLY A 142 -4.47 -8.30 1.80
CA GLY A 142 -3.80 -9.12 2.81
C GLY A 142 -4.73 -9.62 3.93
N SER A 143 -6.01 -9.26 3.91
CA SER A 143 -6.98 -9.63 4.95
C SER A 143 -8.33 -10.07 4.37
N LYS A 144 -9.21 -9.16 3.98
CA LYS A 144 -10.63 -9.44 3.74
C LYS A 144 -11.09 -9.16 2.33
N GLY A 145 -10.27 -8.50 1.52
CA GLY A 145 -10.72 -8.01 0.24
C GLY A 145 -9.61 -7.57 -0.69
N PHE A 146 -9.95 -6.65 -1.57
CA PHE A 146 -9.09 -6.21 -2.65
C PHE A 146 -9.15 -4.70 -2.79
N HIS A 147 -8.06 -4.12 -3.30
CA HIS A 147 -8.02 -2.72 -3.70
C HIS A 147 -7.89 -2.62 -5.22
N ILE A 148 -8.69 -1.75 -5.84
CA ILE A 148 -8.44 -1.26 -7.19
C ILE A 148 -7.83 0.12 -7.04
N ILE A 149 -6.65 0.31 -7.60
CA ILE A 149 -5.92 1.57 -7.55
C ILE A 149 -5.92 2.17 -8.94
N ALA A 150 -6.32 3.41 -9.05
CA ALA A 150 -6.49 4.10 -10.32
C ALA A 150 -5.97 5.54 -10.27
N ASP A 151 -5.74 6.13 -11.44
CA ASP A 151 -5.50 7.57 -11.53
C ASP A 151 -6.76 8.32 -11.10
N ASP A 152 -6.56 9.50 -10.51
CA ASP A 152 -7.64 10.44 -10.33
C ASP A 152 -8.01 11.04 -11.71
N PRO A 153 -9.25 10.91 -12.15
CA PRO A 153 -9.67 11.64 -13.33
C PRO A 153 -9.75 13.12 -12.97
N ASP A 154 -8.94 13.95 -13.60
CA ASP A 154 -9.00 15.41 -13.52
C ASP A 154 -10.37 15.99 -13.89
#